data_adc6c49f6a94992c8035f28c95147f48
#
_entry.id   adc6c49f6a94992c8035f28c95147f48
#
_cell.length_a   1.000
_cell.length_b   1.000
_cell.length_c   1.000
_cell.angle_alpha   90.00
_cell.angle_beta   90.00
_cell.angle_gamma   90.00
#
_symmetry.space_group_name_H-M   'P 1'
#
loop_
_entity.id
_entity.type
_entity.pdbx_description
1 polymer ?
#
loop_
_entity_poly.entity_id
_entity_poly.type
_entity_poly.pdbx_seq_one_letter_code
_entity_poly.pdbx_strand_id
1 'polypeptide(L)'
;MTKLQEFPIEGKYGKYGGKYIPETLVPAINELEEAYKKACNDSNFKQELDYYLKNYAGRPTPLFFAKNLTDHVGGARIFLKREDLLHGGAHKTNNCLGQCLLAKRMGKKRIIAETGAGQHGVGTAMAAAVLGLKAEIYMGSIDVERQKLNLFRMELLGAKVHSVDSGTKTLKDAINEALRDWITNVKDTYYLIGSVVGPHPYPMIVRDFQSVIGEEIKYQLKNSTKRSPHALVCCVGGGSNAMGTFFPFLDDKEVSLYGVEAGGLGVRTGKHSATLKEGSEGILHGMRTYLLQDEFGQITDTHSISAGLDYPGVGPQHVQLKDMERAEYVTCTDNEALDTFYKLSKLEGIIPALESCHAVSYAMKLARKIKKDENIVVTLSGRGDKDIDQVMKYRKKYIGR
;
A
#
# COMPACT_ATOMS: atom_id res chain seq x y z
N MET A 1 -4.90 -20.08 21.14
CA MET A 1 -4.97 -19.44 19.81
C MET A 1 -4.11 -18.21 19.86
N THR A 2 -3.08 -18.13 19.04
CA THR A 2 -2.20 -16.94 18.92
C THR A 2 -3.06 -15.78 18.40
N LYS A 3 -3.09 -14.66 19.13
CA LYS A 3 -3.78 -13.47 18.63
C LYS A 3 -3.07 -12.96 17.38
N LEU A 4 -3.77 -12.84 16.27
CA LEU A 4 -3.21 -12.39 14.99
C LEU A 4 -2.66 -10.95 15.04
N GLN A 5 -3.00 -10.22 16.09
CA GLN A 5 -2.54 -8.85 16.36
C GLN A 5 -1.26 -8.76 17.21
N GLU A 6 -0.68 -9.90 17.61
CA GLU A 6 0.57 -9.88 18.38
C GLU A 6 1.79 -9.57 17.50
N PHE A 7 2.89 -9.16 18.16
CA PHE A 7 4.18 -9.00 17.49
C PHE A 7 4.59 -10.32 16.81
N PRO A 8 5.13 -10.27 15.59
CA PRO A 8 5.56 -11.49 14.91
C PRO A 8 6.70 -12.14 15.69
N ILE A 9 6.57 -13.43 15.99
CA ILE A 9 7.57 -14.22 16.69
C ILE A 9 8.82 -14.32 15.82
N GLU A 10 9.96 -13.89 16.33
CA GLU A 10 11.24 -13.86 15.58
C GLU A 10 11.14 -13.16 14.21
N GLY A 11 10.23 -12.18 14.09
CA GLY A 11 10.00 -11.48 12.82
C GLY A 11 9.23 -12.27 11.78
N LYS A 12 8.56 -13.36 12.17
CA LYS A 12 7.83 -14.26 11.27
C LYS A 12 6.32 -14.21 11.48
N TYR A 13 5.60 -14.31 10.39
CA TYR A 13 4.15 -14.49 10.29
C TYR A 13 3.90 -15.96 9.85
N GLY A 14 3.79 -16.88 10.82
CA GLY A 14 3.92 -18.31 10.56
C GLY A 14 5.32 -18.63 10.03
N LYS A 15 5.41 -19.17 8.81
CA LYS A 15 6.71 -19.46 8.15
C LYS A 15 7.23 -18.30 7.28
N TYR A 16 6.46 -17.23 7.08
CA TYR A 16 6.78 -16.09 6.21
C TYR A 16 7.42 -14.93 6.98
N GLY A 17 8.02 -13.97 6.27
CA GLY A 17 8.75 -12.85 6.86
C GLY A 17 10.23 -13.18 7.09
N GLY A 18 10.74 -12.84 8.26
CA GLY A 18 12.14 -13.07 8.64
C GLY A 18 13.09 -11.98 8.18
N LYS A 19 14.41 -12.23 8.31
CA LYS A 19 15.51 -11.30 8.00
C LYS A 19 16.49 -11.98 7.02
N TYR A 20 16.15 -12.03 5.73
CA TYR A 20 17.00 -12.61 4.68
C TYR A 20 17.86 -11.51 4.05
N ILE A 21 18.83 -11.01 4.79
CA ILE A 21 19.66 -9.85 4.46
C ILE A 21 21.15 -10.21 4.54
N PRO A 22 22.02 -9.47 3.83
CA PRO A 22 23.47 -9.55 4.02
C PRO A 22 23.87 -9.25 5.47
N GLU A 23 24.91 -9.91 5.98
CA GLU A 23 25.43 -9.72 7.34
C GLU A 23 25.73 -8.25 7.67
N THR A 24 26.17 -7.50 6.67
CA THR A 24 26.47 -6.05 6.77
C THR A 24 25.25 -5.20 7.17
N LEU A 25 24.03 -5.65 6.89
CA LEU A 25 22.79 -4.96 7.27
C LEU A 25 22.20 -5.40 8.61
N VAL A 26 22.67 -6.51 9.20
CA VAL A 26 22.13 -7.04 10.46
C VAL A 26 22.18 -6.00 11.58
N PRO A 27 23.30 -5.26 11.81
CA PRO A 27 23.33 -4.24 12.83
C PRO A 27 22.30 -3.13 12.64
N ALA A 28 22.11 -2.65 11.39
CA ALA A 28 21.15 -1.59 11.08
C ALA A 28 19.70 -2.05 11.29
N ILE A 29 19.38 -3.28 10.90
CA ILE A 29 18.06 -3.86 11.11
C ILE A 29 17.77 -4.05 12.62
N ASN A 30 18.76 -4.47 13.39
CA ASN A 30 18.60 -4.60 14.84
C ASN A 30 18.44 -3.24 15.51
N GLU A 31 19.25 -2.23 15.12
CA GLU A 31 19.08 -0.83 15.55
C GLU A 31 17.65 -0.32 15.28
N LEU A 32 17.14 -0.58 14.08
CA LEU A 32 15.79 -0.20 13.69
C LEU A 32 14.72 -0.90 14.57
N GLU A 33 14.85 -2.20 14.78
CA GLU A 33 13.90 -2.98 15.58
C GLU A 33 13.85 -2.47 17.02
N GLU A 34 15.01 -2.23 17.65
CA GLU A 34 15.09 -1.68 19.00
C GLU A 34 14.53 -0.25 19.09
N ALA A 35 14.87 0.61 18.13
CA ALA A 35 14.35 1.97 18.05
C ALA A 35 12.82 1.98 17.91
N TYR A 36 12.28 1.10 17.07
CA TYR A 36 10.85 0.96 16.91
C TYR A 36 10.14 0.46 18.17
N LYS A 37 10.67 -0.58 18.84
CA LYS A 37 10.14 -1.08 20.12
C LYS A 37 10.12 0.02 21.21
N LYS A 38 11.16 0.86 21.26
CA LYS A 38 11.20 2.03 22.16
C LYS A 38 10.13 3.06 21.78
N ALA A 39 10.01 3.39 20.50
CA ALA A 39 9.02 4.36 20.00
C ALA A 39 7.58 3.91 20.27
N CYS A 40 7.28 2.60 20.14
CA CYS A 40 5.95 2.05 20.45
C CYS A 40 5.54 2.24 21.93
N ASN A 41 6.50 2.39 22.84
CA ASN A 41 6.26 2.59 24.28
C ASN A 41 6.45 4.05 24.71
N ASP A 42 6.92 4.93 23.80
CA ASP A 42 7.15 6.35 24.11
C ASP A 42 5.88 7.19 23.81
N SER A 43 5.30 7.75 24.88
CA SER A 43 4.12 8.62 24.79
C SER A 43 4.41 9.90 23.99
N ASN A 44 5.64 10.44 24.07
CA ASN A 44 6.01 11.65 23.32
C ASN A 44 6.09 11.35 21.82
N PHE A 45 6.62 10.17 21.43
CA PHE A 45 6.61 9.76 20.02
C PHE A 45 5.17 9.65 19.48
N LYS A 46 4.28 9.00 20.24
CA LYS A 46 2.89 8.82 19.86
C LYS A 46 2.16 10.16 19.72
N GLN A 47 2.36 11.08 20.67
CA GLN A 47 1.76 12.41 20.62
C GLN A 47 2.28 13.24 19.46
N GLU A 48 3.59 13.20 19.17
CA GLU A 48 4.18 13.90 18.03
C GLU A 48 3.68 13.33 16.70
N LEU A 49 3.60 12.00 16.56
CA LEU A 49 3.01 11.36 15.38
C LEU A 49 1.54 11.73 15.20
N ASP A 50 0.74 11.69 16.26
CA ASP A 50 -0.67 12.08 16.25
C ASP A 50 -0.84 13.55 15.85
N TYR A 51 0.03 14.43 16.33
CA TYR A 51 0.05 15.84 15.90
C TYR A 51 0.23 15.97 14.39
N TYR A 52 1.22 15.27 13.79
CA TYR A 52 1.44 15.34 12.35
C TYR A 52 0.31 14.67 11.56
N LEU A 53 -0.23 13.56 12.04
CA LEU A 53 -1.34 12.88 11.40
C LEU A 53 -2.60 13.75 11.37
N LYS A 54 -2.90 14.49 12.45
CA LYS A 54 -4.06 15.38 12.53
C LYS A 54 -3.84 16.70 11.81
N ASN A 55 -2.77 17.41 12.15
CA ASN A 55 -2.62 18.82 11.77
C ASN A 55 -1.90 19.00 10.42
N TYR A 56 -1.11 18.03 9.98
CA TYR A 56 -0.42 18.08 8.70
C TYR A 56 -1.07 17.13 7.67
N ALA A 57 -1.33 15.89 8.01
CA ALA A 57 -1.92 14.94 7.08
C ALA A 57 -3.44 15.07 6.93
N GLY A 58 -4.14 15.66 7.90
CA GLY A 58 -5.59 15.91 7.84
C GLY A 58 -6.45 14.73 8.28
N ARG A 59 -5.95 13.89 9.21
CA ARG A 59 -6.76 12.81 9.79
C ARG A 59 -7.73 13.29 10.86
N PRO A 60 -8.86 12.58 11.11
CA PRO A 60 -9.29 11.35 10.41
C PRO A 60 -9.79 11.61 8.99
N THR A 61 -9.48 10.71 8.05
CA THR A 61 -10.06 10.77 6.72
C THR A 61 -11.55 10.39 6.75
N PRO A 62 -12.41 10.98 5.90
CA PRO A 62 -13.84 10.66 5.91
C PRO A 62 -14.13 9.19 5.55
N LEU A 63 -15.18 8.64 6.17
CA LEU A 63 -15.86 7.44 5.71
C LEU A 63 -17.13 7.88 4.97
N PHE A 64 -17.09 7.84 3.64
CA PHE A 64 -18.14 8.37 2.77
C PHE A 64 -19.09 7.28 2.30
N PHE A 65 -20.39 7.48 2.48
CA PHE A 65 -21.41 6.58 1.90
C PHE A 65 -21.58 6.90 0.42
N ALA A 66 -21.14 6.01 -0.44
CA ALA A 66 -21.25 6.13 -1.89
C ALA A 66 -22.66 5.76 -2.35
N LYS A 67 -23.59 6.70 -2.16
CA LYS A 67 -25.03 6.47 -2.38
C LYS A 67 -25.36 6.16 -3.82
N ASN A 68 -24.87 6.97 -4.76
CA ASN A 68 -25.17 6.78 -6.18
C ASN A 68 -24.58 5.48 -6.72
N LEU A 69 -23.37 5.12 -6.25
CA LEU A 69 -22.75 3.84 -6.57
C LEU A 69 -23.54 2.67 -5.99
N THR A 70 -24.00 2.78 -4.74
CA THR A 70 -24.84 1.77 -4.08
C THR A 70 -26.14 1.57 -4.82
N ASP A 71 -26.86 2.65 -5.17
CA ASP A 71 -28.11 2.61 -5.90
C ASP A 71 -27.93 2.01 -7.31
N HIS A 72 -26.84 2.36 -7.99
CA HIS A 72 -26.48 1.80 -9.29
C HIS A 72 -26.20 0.29 -9.24
N VAL A 73 -25.57 -0.19 -8.17
CA VAL A 73 -25.24 -1.62 -7.98
C VAL A 73 -26.47 -2.42 -7.54
N GLY A 74 -27.32 -1.85 -6.70
CA GLY A 74 -28.57 -2.45 -6.22
C GLY A 74 -28.43 -3.52 -5.14
N GLY A 75 -27.30 -3.54 -4.40
CA GLY A 75 -27.00 -4.51 -3.34
C GLY A 75 -26.68 -3.85 -2.00
N ALA A 76 -25.71 -4.41 -1.28
CA ALA A 76 -25.21 -3.88 -0.01
C ALA A 76 -24.70 -2.44 -0.12
N ARG A 77 -24.75 -1.71 0.98
CA ARG A 77 -24.27 -0.33 1.07
C ARG A 77 -22.75 -0.27 0.93
N ILE A 78 -22.25 0.57 0.03
CA ILE A 78 -20.82 0.75 -0.22
C ILE A 78 -20.36 2.04 0.44
N PHE A 79 -19.39 1.92 1.35
CA PHE A 79 -18.71 3.03 2.00
C PHE A 79 -17.26 3.11 1.48
N LEU A 80 -16.78 4.32 1.26
CA LEU A 80 -15.42 4.60 0.82
C LEU A 80 -14.64 5.24 1.96
N LYS A 81 -13.57 4.59 2.42
CA LYS A 81 -12.59 5.20 3.33
C LYS A 81 -11.66 6.07 2.49
N ARG A 82 -11.78 7.38 2.64
CA ARG A 82 -11.25 8.39 1.72
C ARG A 82 -9.77 8.73 1.98
N GLU A 83 -8.87 7.75 1.84
CA GLU A 83 -7.42 7.99 1.96
C GLU A 83 -6.86 8.83 0.78
N ASP A 84 -7.62 8.98 -0.28
CA ASP A 84 -7.37 9.90 -1.39
C ASP A 84 -7.42 11.39 -0.98
N LEU A 85 -8.10 11.72 0.12
CA LEU A 85 -8.18 13.07 0.69
C LEU A 85 -7.07 13.36 1.69
N LEU A 86 -6.27 12.36 2.07
CA LEU A 86 -5.12 12.59 2.92
C LEU A 86 -4.13 13.54 2.22
N HIS A 87 -3.45 14.40 2.96
CA HIS A 87 -2.42 15.26 2.39
C HIS A 87 -1.39 14.44 1.60
N GLY A 88 -1.09 14.86 0.36
CA GLY A 88 -0.33 14.06 -0.60
C GLY A 88 -1.19 13.18 -1.52
N GLY A 89 -2.46 12.94 -1.17
CA GLY A 89 -3.43 12.28 -2.02
C GLY A 89 -3.39 10.75 -1.98
N ALA A 90 -2.78 10.14 -0.96
CA ALA A 90 -2.75 8.69 -0.77
C ALA A 90 -2.39 8.30 0.67
N HIS A 91 -2.78 7.07 1.07
CA HIS A 91 -2.47 6.45 2.36
C HIS A 91 -0.98 6.39 2.72
N LYS A 92 -0.08 6.52 1.75
CA LYS A 92 1.39 6.44 1.95
C LYS A 92 1.90 7.44 2.97
N THR A 93 1.27 8.60 3.08
CA THR A 93 1.65 9.67 4.01
C THR A 93 1.66 9.20 5.47
N ASN A 94 0.76 8.29 5.88
CA ASN A 94 0.71 7.75 7.24
C ASN A 94 2.05 7.09 7.61
N ASN A 95 2.48 6.15 6.78
CA ASN A 95 3.71 5.42 6.95
C ASN A 95 4.95 6.31 6.83
N CYS A 96 4.96 7.22 5.85
CA CYS A 96 6.10 8.12 5.63
C CYS A 96 6.34 9.04 6.83
N LEU A 97 5.29 9.61 7.43
CA LEU A 97 5.41 10.42 8.65
C LEU A 97 5.93 9.59 9.81
N GLY A 98 5.38 8.40 10.04
CA GLY A 98 5.81 7.52 11.12
C GLY A 98 7.28 7.12 10.99
N GLN A 99 7.71 6.68 9.81
CA GLN A 99 9.09 6.25 9.58
C GLN A 99 10.08 7.43 9.57
N CYS A 100 9.73 8.59 8.99
CA CYS A 100 10.60 9.76 9.05
C CYS A 100 10.76 10.28 10.50
N LEU A 101 9.70 10.26 11.30
CA LEU A 101 9.78 10.61 12.72
C LEU A 101 10.67 9.62 13.48
N LEU A 102 10.53 8.33 13.23
CA LEU A 102 11.39 7.29 13.79
C LEU A 102 12.86 7.51 13.40
N ALA A 103 13.14 7.75 12.12
CA ALA A 103 14.48 8.03 11.61
C ALA A 103 15.11 9.25 12.30
N LYS A 104 14.34 10.32 12.48
CA LYS A 104 14.78 11.52 13.21
C LYS A 104 15.13 11.21 14.66
N ARG A 105 14.34 10.38 15.35
CA ARG A 105 14.63 9.91 16.73
C ARG A 105 15.86 9.00 16.80
N MET A 106 16.18 8.27 15.73
CA MET A 106 17.40 7.48 15.58
C MET A 106 18.62 8.35 15.24
N GLY A 107 18.47 9.66 15.06
CA GLY A 107 19.56 10.57 14.68
C GLY A 107 20.00 10.47 13.22
N LYS A 108 19.21 9.79 12.35
CA LYS A 108 19.49 9.70 10.92
C LYS A 108 19.18 11.04 10.25
N LYS A 109 20.02 11.43 9.30
CA LYS A 109 19.95 12.74 8.62
C LYS A 109 19.43 12.63 7.19
N ARG A 110 19.54 11.46 6.60
CA ARG A 110 19.19 11.16 5.22
C ARG A 110 18.18 10.04 5.17
N ILE A 111 17.14 10.23 4.37
CA ILE A 111 16.12 9.23 4.06
C ILE A 111 16.33 8.80 2.61
N ILE A 112 16.37 7.51 2.37
CA ILE A 112 16.23 6.95 1.02
C ILE A 112 14.96 6.16 0.91
N ALA A 113 14.34 6.16 -0.27
CA ALA A 113 13.15 5.37 -0.56
C ALA A 113 13.12 4.96 -2.03
N GLU A 114 12.39 3.91 -2.32
CA GLU A 114 12.02 3.50 -3.67
C GLU A 114 10.62 3.99 -4.02
N THR A 115 10.30 4.11 -5.31
CA THR A 115 8.93 4.36 -5.73
C THR A 115 8.69 3.86 -7.17
N GLY A 116 7.46 3.34 -7.43
CA GLY A 116 6.97 3.01 -8.78
C GLY A 116 5.98 4.08 -9.25
N ALA A 117 4.74 4.06 -8.73
CA ALA A 117 3.71 5.07 -9.05
C ALA A 117 4.02 6.50 -8.57
N GLY A 118 5.13 6.72 -7.87
CA GLY A 118 5.53 8.02 -7.35
C GLY A 118 4.88 8.43 -6.04
N GLN A 119 3.77 7.81 -5.63
CA GLN A 119 3.04 8.23 -4.42
C GLN A 119 3.83 8.00 -3.13
N HIS A 120 4.61 6.92 -3.06
CA HIS A 120 5.50 6.68 -1.93
C HIS A 120 6.64 7.72 -1.89
N GLY A 121 7.25 7.98 -3.05
CA GLY A 121 8.28 9.01 -3.18
C GLY A 121 7.79 10.40 -2.76
N VAL A 122 6.61 10.81 -3.24
CA VAL A 122 5.99 12.09 -2.83
C VAL A 122 5.72 12.11 -1.33
N GLY A 123 5.14 11.05 -0.75
CA GLY A 123 4.91 10.95 0.69
C GLY A 123 6.20 11.02 1.51
N THR A 124 7.27 10.38 1.03
CA THR A 124 8.60 10.44 1.66
C THR A 124 9.21 11.84 1.58
N ALA A 125 9.16 12.48 0.42
CA ALA A 125 9.65 13.85 0.23
C ALA A 125 8.91 14.84 1.14
N MET A 126 7.57 14.72 1.22
CA MET A 126 6.73 15.54 2.12
C MET A 126 7.09 15.34 3.59
N ALA A 127 7.18 14.10 4.04
CA ALA A 127 7.50 13.79 5.44
C ALA A 127 8.92 14.23 5.80
N ALA A 128 9.89 14.03 4.90
CA ALA A 128 11.25 14.49 5.09
C ALA A 128 11.33 16.03 5.17
N ALA A 129 10.64 16.74 4.26
CA ALA A 129 10.62 18.20 4.26
C ALA A 129 10.06 18.77 5.57
N VAL A 130 8.89 18.30 6.03
CA VAL A 130 8.26 18.82 7.25
C VAL A 130 9.05 18.48 8.52
N LEU A 131 9.84 17.40 8.51
CA LEU A 131 10.66 16.96 9.64
C LEU A 131 12.11 17.44 9.56
N GLY A 132 12.50 18.15 8.50
CA GLY A 132 13.85 18.71 8.31
C GLY A 132 14.91 17.67 7.96
N LEU A 133 14.54 16.62 7.21
CA LEU A 133 15.43 15.54 6.76
C LEU A 133 15.72 15.67 5.26
N LYS A 134 16.88 15.16 4.81
CA LYS A 134 17.20 15.04 3.39
C LYS A 134 16.53 13.79 2.83
N ALA A 135 15.95 13.88 1.62
CA ALA A 135 15.33 12.74 0.93
C ALA A 135 15.98 12.48 -0.42
N GLU A 136 16.27 11.22 -0.71
CA GLU A 136 16.70 10.74 -2.02
C GLU A 136 15.84 9.55 -2.44
N ILE A 137 15.27 9.63 -3.64
CA ILE A 137 14.24 8.69 -4.10
C ILE A 137 14.76 7.94 -5.33
N TYR A 138 14.69 6.61 -5.30
CA TYR A 138 15.02 5.74 -6.42
C TYR A 138 13.74 5.39 -7.19
N MET A 139 13.76 5.55 -8.51
CA MET A 139 12.62 5.31 -9.37
C MET A 139 13.09 4.71 -10.70
N GLY A 140 12.45 3.64 -11.16
CA GLY A 140 12.79 3.06 -12.45
C GLY A 140 12.51 4.02 -13.59
N SER A 141 13.38 4.04 -14.61
CA SER A 141 13.29 5.03 -15.70
C SER A 141 11.99 4.93 -16.50
N ILE A 142 11.41 3.74 -16.62
CA ILE A 142 10.06 3.56 -17.22
C ILE A 142 8.99 4.24 -16.37
N ASP A 143 9.09 4.12 -15.05
CA ASP A 143 8.15 4.73 -14.12
C ASP A 143 8.32 6.26 -14.06
N VAL A 144 9.56 6.76 -14.17
CA VAL A 144 9.86 8.21 -14.31
C VAL A 144 9.09 8.81 -15.49
N GLU A 145 9.14 8.16 -16.66
CA GLU A 145 8.42 8.62 -17.84
C GLU A 145 6.90 8.54 -17.69
N ARG A 146 6.39 7.52 -17.00
CA ARG A 146 4.95 7.33 -16.76
C ARG A 146 4.38 8.32 -15.75
N GLN A 147 5.20 8.81 -14.80
CA GLN A 147 4.75 9.52 -13.59
C GLN A 147 5.44 10.90 -13.43
N LYS A 148 5.63 11.63 -14.53
CA LYS A 148 6.32 12.94 -14.56
C LYS A 148 5.78 13.95 -13.54
N LEU A 149 4.47 13.96 -13.29
CA LEU A 149 3.86 14.84 -12.32
C LEU A 149 4.35 14.55 -10.88
N ASN A 150 4.47 13.28 -10.52
CA ASN A 150 4.97 12.90 -9.20
C ASN A 150 6.49 13.13 -9.09
N LEU A 151 7.25 12.93 -10.17
CA LEU A 151 8.67 13.30 -10.21
C LEU A 151 8.84 14.79 -9.86
N PHE A 152 8.14 15.66 -10.58
CA PHE A 152 8.23 17.11 -10.35
C PHE A 152 7.79 17.50 -8.93
N ARG A 153 6.77 16.84 -8.37
CA ARG A 153 6.36 17.06 -6.97
C ARG A 153 7.46 16.69 -5.98
N MET A 154 8.17 15.58 -6.18
CA MET A 154 9.29 15.19 -5.33
C MET A 154 10.42 16.21 -5.36
N GLU A 155 10.76 16.69 -6.54
CA GLU A 155 11.79 17.74 -6.74
C GLU A 155 11.38 19.08 -6.08
N LEU A 156 10.12 19.51 -6.24
CA LEU A 156 9.59 20.71 -5.57
C LEU A 156 9.65 20.61 -4.04
N LEU A 157 9.52 19.41 -3.49
CA LEU A 157 9.62 19.15 -2.06
C LEU A 157 11.08 19.01 -1.58
N GLY A 158 12.04 19.23 -2.47
CA GLY A 158 13.47 19.20 -2.15
C GLY A 158 14.11 17.82 -2.14
N ALA A 159 13.40 16.77 -2.60
CA ALA A 159 13.98 15.45 -2.75
C ALA A 159 14.81 15.36 -4.03
N LYS A 160 15.92 14.62 -3.96
CA LYS A 160 16.69 14.22 -5.13
C LYS A 160 16.15 12.92 -5.67
N VAL A 161 15.81 12.86 -6.97
CA VAL A 161 15.32 11.64 -7.60
C VAL A 161 16.42 11.01 -8.46
N HIS A 162 16.65 9.71 -8.26
CA HIS A 162 17.59 8.91 -9.02
C HIS A 162 16.82 7.99 -9.98
N SER A 163 17.02 8.20 -11.28
CA SER A 163 16.48 7.30 -12.32
C SER A 163 17.31 6.01 -12.37
N VAL A 164 16.63 4.86 -12.34
CA VAL A 164 17.28 3.54 -12.37
C VAL A 164 17.06 2.90 -13.73
N ASP A 165 18.16 2.67 -14.45
CA ASP A 165 18.18 2.11 -15.81
C ASP A 165 18.53 0.62 -15.87
N SER A 166 18.78 -0.03 -14.73
CA SER A 166 19.10 -1.45 -14.65
C SER A 166 17.84 -2.32 -14.69
N GLY A 167 17.99 -3.58 -15.09
CA GLY A 167 16.94 -4.59 -15.07
C GLY A 167 15.70 -4.23 -15.90
N THR A 168 14.52 -4.42 -15.32
CA THR A 168 13.23 -4.08 -15.93
C THR A 168 12.90 -2.58 -15.89
N LYS A 169 13.74 -1.79 -15.24
CA LYS A 169 13.59 -0.32 -15.11
C LYS A 169 12.30 0.11 -14.41
N THR A 170 11.85 -0.71 -13.46
CA THR A 170 10.61 -0.54 -12.69
C THR A 170 10.87 -0.57 -11.18
N LEU A 171 9.81 -0.61 -10.38
CA LEU A 171 9.85 -0.61 -8.91
C LEU A 171 10.83 -1.65 -8.32
N LYS A 172 10.90 -2.88 -8.88
CA LYS A 172 11.79 -3.94 -8.39
C LYS A 172 13.26 -3.49 -8.42
N ASP A 173 13.68 -2.85 -9.50
CA ASP A 173 15.06 -2.41 -9.67
C ASP A 173 15.37 -1.15 -8.86
N ALA A 174 14.38 -0.28 -8.68
CA ALA A 174 14.47 0.85 -7.75
C ALA A 174 14.70 0.39 -6.31
N ILE A 175 14.04 -0.69 -5.86
CA ILE A 175 14.28 -1.31 -4.54
C ILE A 175 15.72 -1.83 -4.45
N ASN A 176 16.20 -2.50 -5.49
CA ASN A 176 17.56 -3.04 -5.51
C ASN A 176 18.62 -1.93 -5.40
N GLU A 177 18.45 -0.80 -6.09
CA GLU A 177 19.36 0.34 -5.99
C GLU A 177 19.30 1.02 -4.62
N ALA A 178 18.10 1.22 -4.07
CA ALA A 178 17.94 1.75 -2.72
C ALA A 178 18.63 0.86 -1.67
N LEU A 179 18.54 -0.46 -1.81
CA LEU A 179 19.24 -1.40 -0.93
C LEU A 179 20.77 -1.29 -1.05
N ARG A 180 21.31 -1.14 -2.27
CA ARG A 180 22.77 -0.95 -2.48
C ARG A 180 23.27 0.34 -1.84
N ASP A 181 22.54 1.44 -2.03
CA ASP A 181 22.86 2.71 -1.36
C ASP A 181 22.80 2.54 0.16
N TRP A 182 21.75 1.90 0.68
CA TRP A 182 21.60 1.72 2.12
C TRP A 182 22.78 0.95 2.74
N ILE A 183 23.23 -0.15 2.12
CA ILE A 183 24.37 -0.93 2.58
C ILE A 183 25.62 -0.05 2.68
N THR A 184 25.81 0.84 1.71
CA THR A 184 26.98 1.73 1.63
C THR A 184 26.93 2.85 2.69
N ASN A 185 25.75 3.39 2.98
CA ASN A 185 25.54 4.61 3.76
C ASN A 185 24.73 4.39 5.04
N VAL A 186 24.70 3.19 5.58
CA VAL A 186 23.83 2.77 6.68
C VAL A 186 23.96 3.59 7.96
N LYS A 187 25.11 4.21 8.19
CA LYS A 187 25.44 4.93 9.42
C LYS A 187 24.53 6.15 9.67
N ASP A 188 24.28 6.95 8.64
CA ASP A 188 23.51 8.20 8.73
C ASP A 188 22.21 8.18 7.90
N THR A 189 21.97 7.09 7.20
CA THR A 189 20.87 6.91 6.26
C THR A 189 19.83 5.94 6.80
N TYR A 190 18.57 6.31 6.68
CA TYR A 190 17.42 5.45 6.95
C TYR A 190 16.77 5.04 5.63
N TYR A 191 16.58 3.75 5.42
CA TYR A 191 15.80 3.25 4.30
C TYR A 191 14.31 3.21 4.67
N LEU A 192 13.49 4.01 4.01
CA LEU A 192 12.08 4.13 4.25
C LEU A 192 11.30 3.28 3.25
N ILE A 193 10.92 2.07 3.65
CA ILE A 193 10.17 1.14 2.79
C ILE A 193 8.69 1.54 2.72
N GLY A 194 8.14 1.54 1.49
CA GLY A 194 6.80 2.06 1.19
C GLY A 194 5.65 1.08 1.37
N SER A 195 5.90 -0.19 1.69
CA SER A 195 4.87 -1.20 1.84
C SER A 195 5.19 -2.20 2.96
N VAL A 196 4.27 -3.12 3.24
CA VAL A 196 4.43 -4.20 4.24
C VAL A 196 5.34 -5.32 3.73
N VAL A 197 6.43 -4.95 3.04
CA VAL A 197 7.43 -5.82 2.43
C VAL A 197 8.80 -5.55 3.06
N GLY A 198 9.79 -6.36 2.69
CA GLY A 198 11.15 -6.21 3.20
C GLY A 198 11.45 -7.05 4.45
N PRO A 199 12.68 -7.01 4.94
CA PRO A 199 13.07 -7.77 6.12
C PRO A 199 12.36 -7.26 7.37
N HIS A 200 12.10 -8.14 8.33
CA HIS A 200 11.66 -7.68 9.65
C HIS A 200 12.66 -6.65 10.22
N PRO A 201 12.19 -5.51 10.79
CA PRO A 201 10.84 -5.20 11.25
C PRO A 201 9.95 -4.41 10.27
N TYR A 202 10.38 -4.13 9.04
CA TYR A 202 9.64 -3.26 8.12
C TYR A 202 8.18 -3.64 7.90
N PRO A 203 7.80 -4.92 7.64
CA PRO A 203 6.39 -5.26 7.44
C PRO A 203 5.52 -4.89 8.64
N MET A 204 6.05 -5.06 9.86
CA MET A 204 5.37 -4.70 11.10
C MET A 204 5.26 -3.18 11.25
N ILE A 205 6.35 -2.45 11.06
CA ILE A 205 6.39 -0.98 11.17
C ILE A 205 5.37 -0.33 10.23
N VAL A 206 5.38 -0.75 8.97
CA VAL A 206 4.46 -0.20 7.95
C VAL A 206 3.01 -0.55 8.27
N ARG A 207 2.73 -1.81 8.67
CA ARG A 207 1.41 -2.23 9.12
C ARG A 207 0.89 -1.32 10.24
N ASP A 208 1.68 -1.13 11.26
CA ASP A 208 1.25 -0.42 12.47
C ASP A 208 0.99 1.06 12.17
N PHE A 209 1.85 1.73 11.37
CA PHE A 209 1.57 3.11 10.93
C PHE A 209 0.38 3.23 9.97
N GLN A 210 0.01 2.18 9.28
CA GLN A 210 -1.19 2.15 8.43
C GLN A 210 -2.45 1.71 9.19
N SER A 211 -2.34 1.11 10.36
CA SER A 211 -3.49 0.57 11.12
C SER A 211 -4.52 1.62 11.51
N VAL A 212 -4.12 2.87 11.57
CA VAL A 212 -5.01 4.03 11.78
C VAL A 212 -6.18 4.04 10.79
N ILE A 213 -6.02 3.48 9.58
CA ILE A 213 -7.10 3.36 8.58
C ILE A 213 -8.23 2.48 9.11
N GLY A 214 -7.90 1.28 9.57
CA GLY A 214 -8.87 0.33 10.10
C GLY A 214 -9.46 0.76 11.44
N GLU A 215 -8.67 1.38 12.31
CA GLU A 215 -9.14 1.93 13.59
C GLU A 215 -10.20 3.01 13.37
N GLU A 216 -9.95 3.94 12.44
CA GLU A 216 -10.92 4.95 12.06
C GLU A 216 -12.18 4.36 11.43
N ILE A 217 -12.07 3.33 10.58
CA ILE A 217 -13.23 2.63 10.01
C ILE A 217 -14.10 2.05 11.12
N LYS A 218 -13.52 1.36 12.11
CA LYS A 218 -14.25 0.81 13.25
C LYS A 218 -15.09 1.88 13.95
N TYR A 219 -14.46 2.98 14.30
CA TYR A 219 -15.10 4.08 15.00
C TYR A 219 -16.16 4.78 14.14
N GLN A 220 -15.82 5.16 12.91
CA GLN A 220 -16.69 5.94 12.03
C GLN A 220 -17.93 5.15 11.59
N LEU A 221 -17.75 3.88 11.20
CA LEU A 221 -18.88 3.06 10.77
C LEU A 221 -19.83 2.73 11.92
N LYS A 222 -19.28 2.41 13.10
CA LYS A 222 -20.08 2.16 14.30
C LYS A 222 -20.92 3.38 14.70
N ASN A 223 -20.33 4.58 14.59
CA ASN A 223 -21.05 5.82 14.92
C ASN A 223 -22.13 6.15 13.92
N SER A 224 -21.90 5.93 12.62
CA SER A 224 -22.86 6.28 11.55
C SER A 224 -23.95 5.23 11.35
N THR A 225 -23.64 3.94 11.46
CA THR A 225 -24.57 2.86 11.13
C THR A 225 -24.98 1.99 12.31
N LYS A 226 -24.31 2.11 13.46
CA LYS A 226 -24.45 1.25 14.65
C LYS A 226 -24.10 -0.23 14.39
N ARG A 227 -23.43 -0.53 13.27
CA ARG A 227 -23.04 -1.89 12.85
C ARG A 227 -21.56 -1.96 12.49
N SER A 228 -21.00 -3.14 12.60
CA SER A 228 -19.67 -3.47 12.02
C SER A 228 -19.78 -3.60 10.50
N PRO A 229 -18.67 -3.51 9.74
CA PRO A 229 -18.68 -3.84 8.33
C PRO A 229 -18.95 -5.35 8.15
N HIS A 230 -19.74 -5.71 7.14
CA HIS A 230 -19.85 -7.08 6.68
C HIS A 230 -18.56 -7.51 5.95
N ALA A 231 -18.00 -6.59 5.16
CA ALA A 231 -16.77 -6.84 4.43
C ALA A 231 -15.89 -5.60 4.30
N LEU A 232 -14.58 -5.82 4.32
CA LEU A 232 -13.55 -4.85 3.96
C LEU A 232 -12.91 -5.26 2.64
N VAL A 233 -12.78 -4.31 1.71
CA VAL A 233 -12.21 -4.55 0.37
C VAL A 233 -11.09 -3.58 0.10
N CYS A 234 -9.89 -4.09 -0.20
CA CYS A 234 -8.69 -3.28 -0.43
C CYS A 234 -7.90 -3.80 -1.62
N CYS A 235 -7.25 -2.92 -2.39
CA CYS A 235 -6.31 -3.35 -3.42
C CYS A 235 -5.00 -3.86 -2.78
N VAL A 236 -4.35 -4.81 -3.45
CA VAL A 236 -3.11 -5.44 -2.99
C VAL A 236 -2.07 -5.45 -4.11
N GLY A 237 -0.98 -4.67 -3.92
CA GLY A 237 0.31 -4.86 -4.53
C GLY A 237 1.25 -5.42 -3.46
N GLY A 238 2.14 -4.60 -2.88
CA GLY A 238 2.81 -4.99 -1.62
C GLY A 238 1.86 -5.12 -0.43
N GLY A 239 0.68 -4.46 -0.46
CA GLY A 239 -0.46 -4.69 0.44
C GLY A 239 -0.55 -3.77 1.65
N SER A 240 0.12 -2.60 1.67
CA SER A 240 0.16 -1.73 2.86
C SER A 240 -1.21 -1.14 3.24
N ASN A 241 -1.99 -0.65 2.27
CA ASN A 241 -3.33 -0.13 2.56
C ASN A 241 -4.27 -1.25 3.07
N ALA A 242 -4.17 -2.42 2.47
CA ALA A 242 -4.97 -3.57 2.86
C ALA A 242 -4.61 -4.04 4.27
N MET A 243 -3.32 -4.16 4.59
CA MET A 243 -2.89 -4.58 5.92
C MET A 243 -3.27 -3.55 6.98
N GLY A 244 -3.11 -2.25 6.72
CA GLY A 244 -3.54 -1.20 7.64
C GLY A 244 -5.05 -1.18 7.87
N THR A 245 -5.84 -1.54 6.85
CA THR A 245 -7.30 -1.67 6.97
C THR A 245 -7.68 -2.94 7.72
N PHE A 246 -7.05 -4.08 7.43
CA PHE A 246 -7.42 -5.39 7.97
C PHE A 246 -6.94 -5.61 9.40
N PHE A 247 -5.77 -5.09 9.73
CA PHE A 247 -5.09 -5.39 11.00
C PHE A 247 -5.98 -5.18 12.24
N PRO A 248 -6.70 -4.06 12.40
CA PRO A 248 -7.60 -3.89 13.54
C PRO A 248 -8.79 -4.86 13.57
N PHE A 249 -9.09 -5.53 12.45
CA PHE A 249 -10.22 -6.47 12.31
C PHE A 249 -9.82 -7.94 12.26
N LEU A 250 -8.54 -8.27 12.45
CA LEU A 250 -8.07 -9.66 12.29
C LEU A 250 -8.78 -10.64 13.22
N ASP A 251 -9.11 -10.21 14.43
CA ASP A 251 -9.81 -11.04 15.42
C ASP A 251 -11.34 -10.97 15.28
N ASP A 252 -11.87 -10.06 14.46
CA ASP A 252 -13.31 -9.89 14.21
C ASP A 252 -13.77 -10.88 13.13
N LYS A 253 -14.07 -12.12 13.50
CA LYS A 253 -14.36 -13.22 12.57
C LYS A 253 -15.59 -13.01 11.68
N GLU A 254 -16.55 -12.21 12.14
CA GLU A 254 -17.74 -11.84 11.36
C GLU A 254 -17.42 -10.88 10.21
N VAL A 255 -16.27 -10.24 10.21
CA VAL A 255 -15.86 -9.29 9.17
C VAL A 255 -15.07 -10.02 8.10
N SER A 256 -15.61 -10.13 6.90
CA SER A 256 -14.90 -10.70 5.75
C SER A 256 -13.84 -9.74 5.21
N LEU A 257 -12.65 -10.26 4.89
CA LEU A 257 -11.51 -9.47 4.38
C LEU A 257 -11.19 -9.87 2.94
N TYR A 258 -11.25 -8.92 2.01
CA TYR A 258 -10.98 -9.15 0.60
C TYR A 258 -9.82 -8.29 0.11
N GLY A 259 -8.73 -8.95 -0.31
CA GLY A 259 -7.62 -8.34 -1.03
C GLY A 259 -7.80 -8.49 -2.55
N VAL A 260 -7.68 -7.40 -3.29
CA VAL A 260 -7.88 -7.41 -4.75
C VAL A 260 -6.57 -7.12 -5.45
N GLU A 261 -6.03 -8.12 -6.13
CA GLU A 261 -4.78 -8.06 -6.88
C GLU A 261 -5.02 -7.63 -8.34
N ALA A 262 -3.96 -7.14 -9.00
CA ALA A 262 -4.01 -6.79 -10.41
C ALA A 262 -4.02 -8.04 -11.30
N GLY A 263 -5.16 -8.35 -11.86
CA GLY A 263 -5.34 -9.41 -12.85
C GLY A 263 -4.82 -9.05 -14.25
N GLY A 264 -4.37 -7.80 -14.46
CA GLY A 264 -3.76 -7.32 -15.69
C GLY A 264 -4.62 -7.57 -16.91
N LEU A 265 -4.03 -8.15 -17.95
CA LEU A 265 -4.74 -8.55 -19.17
C LEU A 265 -5.53 -9.86 -19.02
N GLY A 266 -5.57 -10.40 -17.80
CA GLY A 266 -6.16 -11.69 -17.45
C GLY A 266 -5.09 -12.67 -16.95
N VAL A 267 -5.34 -13.30 -15.80
CA VAL A 267 -4.36 -14.18 -15.15
C VAL A 267 -3.81 -15.26 -16.08
N ARG A 268 -4.68 -15.88 -16.91
CA ARG A 268 -4.29 -16.94 -17.86
C ARG A 268 -3.35 -16.45 -18.98
N THR A 269 -3.17 -15.16 -19.16
CA THR A 269 -2.27 -14.60 -20.18
C THR A 269 -0.82 -14.54 -19.73
N GLY A 270 -0.55 -14.76 -18.43
CA GLY A 270 0.74 -14.51 -17.79
C GLY A 270 1.07 -13.03 -17.61
N LYS A 271 0.24 -12.10 -18.10
CA LYS A 271 0.42 -10.65 -17.95
C LYS A 271 -0.44 -10.10 -16.83
N HIS A 272 0.01 -10.26 -15.60
CA HIS A 272 -0.68 -9.88 -14.36
C HIS A 272 0.32 -9.63 -13.23
N SER A 273 -0.16 -9.15 -12.08
CA SER A 273 0.61 -9.01 -10.83
C SER A 273 -0.15 -9.65 -9.66
N ALA A 274 -0.81 -10.79 -9.92
CA ALA A 274 -1.62 -11.51 -8.95
C ALA A 274 -0.77 -12.52 -8.16
N THR A 275 0.07 -12.02 -7.26
CA THR A 275 1.07 -12.81 -6.53
C THR A 275 0.46 -13.82 -5.57
N LEU A 276 -0.59 -13.45 -4.83
CA LEU A 276 -1.26 -14.38 -3.90
C LEU A 276 -2.09 -15.42 -4.64
N LYS A 277 -2.58 -15.09 -5.83
CA LYS A 277 -3.37 -16.03 -6.64
C LYS A 277 -2.51 -17.06 -7.35
N GLU A 278 -1.41 -16.62 -7.99
CA GLU A 278 -0.62 -17.43 -8.94
C GLU A 278 0.85 -17.64 -8.51
N GLY A 279 1.32 -16.90 -7.51
CA GLY A 279 2.71 -16.99 -7.06
C GLY A 279 2.99 -18.23 -6.22
N SER A 280 4.26 -18.46 -6.00
CA SER A 280 4.80 -19.52 -5.16
C SER A 280 5.73 -18.96 -4.10
N GLU A 281 6.06 -19.79 -3.11
CA GLU A 281 6.92 -19.41 -2.00
C GLU A 281 8.37 -19.19 -2.43
N GLY A 282 8.98 -18.10 -1.96
CA GLY A 282 10.39 -17.79 -2.20
C GLY A 282 10.88 -16.62 -1.33
N ILE A 283 12.07 -16.14 -1.65
CA ILE A 283 12.70 -15.02 -0.91
C ILE A 283 12.89 -13.86 -1.87
N LEU A 284 12.36 -12.68 -1.49
CA LEU A 284 12.51 -11.44 -2.25
C LEU A 284 12.70 -10.27 -1.29
N HIS A 285 13.62 -9.37 -1.61
CA HIS A 285 13.87 -8.13 -0.87
C HIS A 285 13.99 -8.34 0.66
N GLY A 286 14.64 -9.43 1.07
CA GLY A 286 14.95 -9.70 2.48
C GLY A 286 13.83 -10.39 3.28
N MET A 287 12.78 -10.85 2.66
CA MET A 287 11.67 -11.58 3.30
C MET A 287 11.33 -12.87 2.57
N ARG A 288 10.86 -13.88 3.30
CA ARG A 288 10.19 -15.08 2.76
C ARG A 288 8.71 -14.76 2.56
N THR A 289 8.22 -14.92 1.34
CA THR A 289 6.85 -14.57 0.97
C THR A 289 6.42 -15.37 -0.29
N TYR A 290 5.24 -15.05 -0.86
CA TYR A 290 4.88 -15.46 -2.22
C TYR A 290 5.43 -14.47 -3.23
N LEU A 291 5.90 -14.97 -4.37
CA LEU A 291 6.37 -14.19 -5.50
C LEU A 291 5.99 -14.85 -6.83
N LEU A 292 5.91 -14.02 -7.87
CA LEU A 292 5.78 -14.47 -9.25
C LEU A 292 7.17 -14.86 -9.75
N GLN A 293 7.41 -16.14 -9.92
CA GLN A 293 8.68 -16.72 -10.34
C GLN A 293 8.47 -17.92 -11.24
N ASP A 294 9.48 -18.20 -12.08
CA ASP A 294 9.51 -19.40 -12.91
C ASP A 294 9.97 -20.65 -12.12
N GLU A 295 10.08 -21.79 -12.81
CA GLU A 295 10.53 -23.07 -12.24
C GLU A 295 11.97 -23.05 -11.71
N PHE A 296 12.79 -22.08 -12.15
CA PHE A 296 14.17 -21.88 -11.69
C PHE A 296 14.28 -20.86 -10.55
N GLY A 297 13.15 -20.32 -10.08
CA GLY A 297 13.11 -19.31 -9.03
C GLY A 297 13.46 -17.88 -9.52
N GLN A 298 13.47 -17.64 -10.83
CA GLN A 298 13.68 -16.30 -11.39
C GLN A 298 12.37 -15.53 -11.38
N ILE A 299 12.44 -14.27 -10.96
CA ILE A 299 11.28 -13.37 -10.94
C ILE A 299 10.76 -13.16 -12.36
N THR A 300 9.49 -13.47 -12.58
CA THR A 300 8.83 -13.22 -13.86
C THR A 300 8.39 -11.76 -14.00
N ASP A 301 8.30 -11.29 -15.23
CA ASP A 301 7.77 -9.95 -15.52
C ASP A 301 6.32 -9.85 -15.10
N THR A 302 5.99 -8.73 -14.46
CA THR A 302 4.64 -8.41 -14.04
C THR A 302 3.97 -7.42 -14.99
N HIS A 303 2.65 -7.36 -14.93
CA HIS A 303 1.88 -6.36 -15.67
C HIS A 303 0.66 -5.88 -14.89
N SER A 304 0.51 -4.56 -14.81
CA SER A 304 -0.69 -3.89 -14.33
C SER A 304 -0.82 -2.53 -15.00
N ILE A 305 -2.05 -2.13 -15.32
CA ILE A 305 -2.34 -0.74 -15.71
C ILE A 305 -2.04 0.23 -14.56
N SER A 306 -2.03 -0.26 -13.34
CA SER A 306 -1.73 0.50 -12.14
C SER A 306 -0.29 0.25 -11.70
N ALA A 307 0.57 1.26 -11.82
CA ALA A 307 1.98 1.14 -11.44
C ALA A 307 2.18 0.79 -9.95
N GLY A 308 1.25 1.19 -9.07
CA GLY A 308 1.33 0.87 -7.63
C GLY A 308 0.98 -0.58 -7.28
N LEU A 309 0.41 -1.35 -8.22
CA LEU A 309 0.14 -2.78 -8.09
C LEU A 309 1.10 -3.65 -8.93
N ASP A 310 2.00 -3.04 -9.69
CA ASP A 310 2.94 -3.73 -10.57
C ASP A 310 4.19 -4.17 -9.78
N TYR A 311 4.05 -5.24 -9.01
CA TYR A 311 5.08 -5.77 -8.13
C TYR A 311 4.97 -7.28 -8.01
N PRO A 312 6.07 -8.05 -8.16
CA PRO A 312 6.03 -9.51 -8.20
C PRO A 312 5.97 -10.17 -6.83
N GLY A 313 5.94 -9.44 -5.74
CA GLY A 313 5.89 -9.95 -4.37
C GLY A 313 4.72 -9.38 -3.58
N VAL A 314 4.57 -9.83 -2.34
CA VAL A 314 3.51 -9.36 -1.43
C VAL A 314 4.00 -9.41 0.02
N GLY A 315 3.37 -8.63 0.89
CA GLY A 315 3.68 -8.65 2.32
C GLY A 315 3.49 -10.04 2.96
N PRO A 316 4.42 -10.49 3.81
CA PRO A 316 4.40 -11.85 4.34
C PRO A 316 3.18 -12.14 5.23
N GLN A 317 2.62 -11.14 5.90
CA GLN A 317 1.41 -11.31 6.70
C GLN A 317 0.18 -11.56 5.80
N HIS A 318 0.13 -11.04 4.57
CA HIS A 318 -0.93 -11.37 3.62
C HIS A 318 -0.91 -12.85 3.24
N VAL A 319 0.28 -13.44 3.06
CA VAL A 319 0.41 -14.87 2.77
C VAL A 319 -0.08 -15.71 3.95
N GLN A 320 0.29 -15.32 5.18
CA GLN A 320 -0.23 -15.95 6.39
C GLN A 320 -1.76 -15.89 6.46
N LEU A 321 -2.36 -14.73 6.21
CA LEU A 321 -3.81 -14.56 6.24
C LEU A 321 -4.53 -15.40 5.18
N LYS A 322 -3.92 -15.58 4.00
CA LYS A 322 -4.41 -16.49 2.97
C LYS A 322 -4.36 -17.93 3.43
N ASP A 323 -3.21 -18.40 3.94
CA ASP A 323 -3.02 -19.78 4.39
C ASP A 323 -3.96 -20.15 5.56
N MET A 324 -4.31 -19.17 6.39
CA MET A 324 -5.26 -19.32 7.49
C MET A 324 -6.72 -19.11 7.07
N GLU A 325 -6.99 -18.88 5.80
CA GLU A 325 -8.32 -18.55 5.26
C GLU A 325 -8.98 -17.36 5.97
N ARG A 326 -8.16 -16.48 6.59
CA ARG A 326 -8.67 -15.28 7.27
C ARG A 326 -9.01 -14.17 6.28
N ALA A 327 -8.33 -14.10 5.16
CA ALA A 327 -8.59 -13.17 4.08
C ALA A 327 -8.65 -13.90 2.74
N GLU A 328 -9.60 -13.52 1.90
CA GLU A 328 -9.73 -14.00 0.53
C GLU A 328 -9.02 -13.03 -0.43
N TYR A 329 -8.29 -13.59 -1.40
CA TYR A 329 -7.59 -12.80 -2.41
C TYR A 329 -8.13 -13.10 -3.79
N VAL A 330 -8.56 -12.04 -4.47
CA VAL A 330 -9.23 -12.07 -5.77
C VAL A 330 -8.54 -11.15 -6.75
N THR A 331 -8.89 -11.23 -8.03
CA THR A 331 -8.26 -10.42 -9.06
C THR A 331 -9.27 -9.48 -9.74
N CYS A 332 -8.75 -8.34 -10.22
CA CYS A 332 -9.47 -7.40 -11.06
C CYS A 332 -8.60 -7.09 -12.29
N THR A 333 -9.16 -7.18 -13.49
CA THR A 333 -8.45 -6.91 -14.74
C THR A 333 -8.30 -5.41 -14.99
N ASP A 334 -7.36 -5.04 -15.89
CA ASP A 334 -7.15 -3.65 -16.31
C ASP A 334 -8.42 -3.02 -16.89
N ASN A 335 -9.20 -3.77 -17.68
CA ASN A 335 -10.47 -3.28 -18.23
C ASN A 335 -11.50 -3.00 -17.14
N GLU A 336 -11.62 -3.89 -16.14
CA GLU A 336 -12.53 -3.70 -15.01
C GLU A 336 -12.12 -2.51 -14.15
N ALA A 337 -10.83 -2.28 -13.96
CA ALA A 337 -10.30 -1.13 -13.24
C ALA A 337 -10.61 0.18 -13.99
N LEU A 338 -10.40 0.22 -15.32
CA LEU A 338 -10.76 1.36 -16.17
C LEU A 338 -12.26 1.64 -16.17
N ASP A 339 -13.10 0.61 -16.34
CA ASP A 339 -14.56 0.76 -16.27
C ASP A 339 -14.98 1.37 -14.92
N THR A 340 -14.34 0.95 -13.85
CA THR A 340 -14.59 1.45 -12.49
C THR A 340 -14.14 2.89 -12.32
N PHE A 341 -12.97 3.25 -12.86
CA PHE A 341 -12.47 4.62 -12.85
C PHE A 341 -13.51 5.61 -13.42
N TYR A 342 -14.02 5.34 -14.61
CA TYR A 342 -15.04 6.19 -15.24
C TYR A 342 -16.38 6.15 -14.51
N LYS A 343 -16.77 4.98 -14.01
CA LYS A 343 -18.03 4.80 -13.30
C LYS A 343 -18.06 5.57 -12.00
N LEU A 344 -17.03 5.43 -11.15
CA LEU A 344 -16.96 6.12 -9.86
C LEU A 344 -16.87 7.64 -10.07
N SER A 345 -16.11 8.09 -11.09
CA SER A 345 -16.00 9.50 -11.44
C SER A 345 -17.36 10.09 -11.83
N LYS A 346 -18.16 9.37 -12.62
CA LYS A 346 -19.47 9.84 -13.07
C LYS A 346 -20.54 9.80 -11.99
N LEU A 347 -20.54 8.76 -11.15
CA LEU A 347 -21.59 8.55 -10.16
C LEU A 347 -21.35 9.38 -8.90
N GLU A 348 -20.11 9.45 -8.41
CA GLU A 348 -19.80 10.06 -7.12
C GLU A 348 -18.96 11.35 -7.22
N GLY A 349 -18.54 11.74 -8.43
CA GLY A 349 -17.65 12.89 -8.61
C GLY A 349 -16.25 12.67 -8.01
N ILE A 350 -15.84 11.41 -7.85
CA ILE A 350 -14.55 11.03 -7.26
C ILE A 350 -13.68 10.43 -8.35
N ILE A 351 -12.52 11.03 -8.60
CA ILE A 351 -11.50 10.49 -9.52
C ILE A 351 -10.52 9.62 -8.72
N PRO A 352 -10.70 8.28 -8.69
CA PRO A 352 -9.90 7.38 -7.87
C PRO A 352 -8.57 7.06 -8.54
N ALA A 353 -7.54 6.73 -7.76
CA ALA A 353 -6.35 6.09 -8.32
C ALA A 353 -6.71 4.73 -8.94
N LEU A 354 -6.01 4.34 -10.02
CA LEU A 354 -6.21 3.05 -10.68
C LEU A 354 -6.04 1.86 -9.72
N GLU A 355 -5.15 2.00 -8.73
CA GLU A 355 -5.02 1.04 -7.63
C GLU A 355 -6.35 0.81 -6.92
N SER A 356 -6.99 1.89 -6.49
CA SER A 356 -8.27 1.85 -5.77
C SER A 356 -9.41 1.30 -6.61
N CYS A 357 -9.36 1.52 -7.93
CA CYS A 357 -10.37 1.01 -8.86
C CYS A 357 -10.49 -0.51 -8.82
N HIS A 358 -9.39 -1.25 -8.57
CA HIS A 358 -9.41 -2.70 -8.43
C HIS A 358 -10.33 -3.11 -7.25
N ALA A 359 -10.14 -2.47 -6.10
CA ALA A 359 -10.96 -2.74 -4.91
C ALA A 359 -12.44 -2.36 -5.11
N VAL A 360 -12.71 -1.18 -5.67
CA VAL A 360 -14.09 -0.73 -5.94
C VAL A 360 -14.79 -1.64 -6.96
N SER A 361 -14.08 -2.10 -7.99
CA SER A 361 -14.59 -3.05 -8.98
C SER A 361 -15.10 -4.33 -8.33
N TYR A 362 -14.29 -4.93 -7.46
CA TYR A 362 -14.70 -6.13 -6.75
C TYR A 362 -15.84 -5.86 -5.75
N ALA A 363 -15.78 -4.75 -5.03
CA ALA A 363 -16.83 -4.37 -4.08
C ALA A 363 -18.20 -4.23 -4.76
N MET A 364 -18.27 -3.71 -5.99
CA MET A 364 -19.52 -3.67 -6.76
C MET A 364 -20.05 -5.07 -7.10
N LYS A 365 -19.16 -6.02 -7.41
CA LYS A 365 -19.56 -7.42 -7.67
C LYS A 365 -20.04 -8.10 -6.39
N LEU A 366 -19.33 -7.86 -5.29
CA LEU A 366 -19.64 -8.43 -3.97
C LEU A 366 -20.96 -7.89 -3.44
N ALA A 367 -21.22 -6.58 -3.56
CA ALA A 367 -22.42 -5.93 -3.06
C ALA A 367 -23.72 -6.54 -3.62
N ARG A 368 -23.73 -6.98 -4.88
CA ARG A 368 -24.87 -7.65 -5.50
C ARG A 368 -25.23 -8.99 -4.85
N LYS A 369 -24.30 -9.61 -4.13
CA LYS A 369 -24.45 -10.92 -3.49
C LYS A 369 -24.80 -10.81 -2.00
N ILE A 370 -24.74 -9.61 -1.44
CA ILE A 370 -24.91 -9.34 -0.01
C ILE A 370 -26.22 -8.57 0.20
N LYS A 371 -26.84 -8.74 1.38
CA LYS A 371 -28.09 -8.07 1.74
C LYS A 371 -27.95 -6.56 1.71
N LYS A 372 -29.01 -5.85 1.29
CA LYS A 372 -29.04 -4.39 1.12
C LYS A 372 -28.76 -3.58 2.38
N ASP A 373 -29.04 -4.14 3.54
CA ASP A 373 -28.84 -3.49 4.86
C ASP A 373 -27.43 -3.72 5.43
N GLU A 374 -26.59 -4.52 4.77
CA GLU A 374 -25.20 -4.74 5.14
C GLU A 374 -24.27 -3.66 4.60
N ASN A 375 -23.08 -3.55 5.21
CA ASN A 375 -22.09 -2.53 4.88
C ASN A 375 -20.82 -3.16 4.31
N ILE A 376 -20.40 -2.73 3.13
CA ILE A 376 -19.08 -2.99 2.58
C ILE A 376 -18.26 -1.70 2.70
N VAL A 377 -17.06 -1.78 3.23
CA VAL A 377 -16.13 -0.66 3.27
C VAL A 377 -14.98 -0.93 2.31
N VAL A 378 -14.74 0.02 1.41
CA VAL A 378 -13.61 0.00 0.49
C VAL A 378 -12.60 1.07 0.89
N THR A 379 -11.34 0.71 1.05
CA THR A 379 -10.27 1.70 1.22
C THR A 379 -9.93 2.32 -0.13
N LEU A 380 -10.35 3.57 -0.34
CA LEU A 380 -9.98 4.38 -1.50
C LEU A 380 -8.57 4.93 -1.27
N SER A 381 -7.57 4.13 -1.59
CA SER A 381 -6.19 4.26 -1.15
C SER A 381 -5.44 5.47 -1.70
N GLY A 382 -5.92 6.06 -2.80
CA GLY A 382 -5.33 7.24 -3.42
C GLY A 382 -6.22 7.88 -4.47
N ARG A 383 -5.88 9.13 -4.85
CA ARG A 383 -6.57 9.90 -5.90
C ARG A 383 -5.94 9.68 -7.26
N GLY A 384 -6.76 9.85 -8.31
CA GLY A 384 -6.43 9.49 -9.68
C GLY A 384 -5.81 10.61 -10.53
N ASP A 385 -5.49 11.78 -9.97
CA ASP A 385 -4.87 12.87 -10.76
C ASP A 385 -3.58 12.43 -11.46
N LYS A 386 -2.81 11.57 -10.81
CA LYS A 386 -1.59 10.98 -11.37
C LYS A 386 -1.82 10.06 -12.57
N ASP A 387 -3.03 9.53 -12.72
CA ASP A 387 -3.37 8.50 -13.71
C ASP A 387 -4.09 9.08 -14.95
N ILE A 388 -4.41 10.38 -14.95
CA ILE A 388 -5.18 11.03 -15.99
C ILE A 388 -4.55 10.83 -17.38
N ASP A 389 -3.24 11.06 -17.52
CA ASP A 389 -2.54 10.90 -18.81
C ASP A 389 -2.60 9.46 -19.32
N GLN A 390 -2.54 8.49 -18.43
CA GLN A 390 -2.66 7.08 -18.77
C GLN A 390 -4.08 6.72 -19.17
N VAL A 391 -5.08 7.20 -18.43
CA VAL A 391 -6.50 6.95 -18.69
C VAL A 391 -6.97 7.65 -19.97
N MET A 392 -6.41 8.82 -20.32
CA MET A 392 -6.72 9.53 -21.57
C MET A 392 -6.46 8.67 -22.81
N LYS A 393 -5.51 7.74 -22.79
CA LYS A 393 -5.26 6.80 -23.90
C LYS A 393 -6.48 5.94 -24.24
N TYR A 394 -7.37 5.74 -23.27
CA TYR A 394 -8.61 4.96 -23.41
C TYR A 394 -9.86 5.83 -23.57
N ARG A 395 -9.70 7.17 -23.73
CA ARG A 395 -10.79 8.15 -23.79
C ARG A 395 -11.88 7.78 -24.79
N LYS A 396 -11.51 7.33 -26.00
CA LYS A 396 -12.46 6.98 -27.07
C LYS A 396 -13.45 5.89 -26.65
N LYS A 397 -13.03 4.95 -25.79
CA LYS A 397 -13.91 3.88 -25.30
C LYS A 397 -14.98 4.40 -24.31
N TYR A 398 -14.70 5.47 -23.54
CA TYR A 398 -15.51 5.86 -22.40
C TYR A 398 -16.18 7.25 -22.48
N ILE A 399 -15.60 8.21 -23.19
CA ILE A 399 -16.07 9.60 -23.23
C ILE A 399 -16.40 10.05 -24.67
N GLY A 400 -15.77 9.44 -25.66
CA GLY A 400 -15.85 9.88 -27.04
C GLY A 400 -16.88 9.11 -27.81
N ARG A 401 -18.05 9.69 -27.97
CA ARG A 401 -18.82 9.65 -29.21
C ARG A 401 -19.53 10.97 -29.37
#